data_fb59a79d1e5c6301cd8fcea0bee3da5f
#
_entry.id   fb59a79d1e5c6301cd8fcea0bee3da5f
#
_cell.length_a   1.000
_cell.length_b   1.000
_cell.length_c   1.000
_cell.angle_alpha   90.00
_cell.angle_beta   90.00
_cell.angle_gamma   90.00
#
_symmetry.space_group_name_H-M   'P 1'
#
loop_
_entity.id
_entity.type
_entity.pdbx_description
1 polymer ?
#
loop_
_entity_poly.entity_id
_entity_poly.type
_entity_poly.pdbx_seq_one_letter_code
_entity_poly.pdbx_strand_id
1 'polypeptide(L)'
;IVKYAYEAGVRDICIHAITDGRDCSPTSGAGFVRQLEEAVRPYGAKIATVVGRFYAMDRDKRWDRNKLAWDAIVLGRGEQCSCSPAEYVEQCYAKGETDEFLKPGIFAYGNEQRVRNNDVVFFFNFRADRARQMSDAFLYPEFNGFDREVTPKVHYVTLTEYDAKYPSPIVFEQEQ
;
A
#
# COMPACT_ATOMS: atom_id res chain seq x y z
N ILE A 1 6.03 13.35 3.51
CA ILE A 1 5.50 12.48 4.58
C ILE A 1 6.69 11.80 5.28
N VAL A 2 7.44 10.90 4.61
CA VAL A 2 8.55 10.13 5.19
C VAL A 2 9.55 11.01 5.92
N LYS A 3 10.01 12.10 5.28
CA LYS A 3 10.91 13.09 5.90
C LYS A 3 10.34 13.63 7.22
N TYR A 4 9.10 14.09 7.23
CA TYR A 4 8.47 14.65 8.43
C TYR A 4 8.27 13.61 9.54
N ALA A 5 7.90 12.39 9.19
CA ALA A 5 7.82 11.30 10.14
C ALA A 5 9.20 11.02 10.79
N TYR A 6 10.25 10.97 9.98
CA TYR A 6 11.61 10.79 10.46
C TYR A 6 12.07 11.94 11.38
N GLU A 7 11.81 13.21 11.01
CA GLU A 7 12.11 14.39 11.81
C GLU A 7 11.33 14.40 13.12
N ALA A 8 10.10 13.85 13.14
CA ALA A 8 9.29 13.66 14.34
C ALA A 8 9.73 12.46 15.21
N GLY A 9 10.78 11.73 14.82
CA GLY A 9 11.35 10.64 15.62
C GLY A 9 10.93 9.24 15.22
N VAL A 10 10.07 9.07 14.19
CA VAL A 10 9.71 7.73 13.67
C VAL A 10 10.92 7.15 12.93
N ARG A 11 11.31 5.92 13.24
CA ARG A 11 12.49 5.27 12.67
C ARG A 11 12.17 4.04 11.84
N ASP A 12 11.08 3.36 12.15
CA ASP A 12 10.60 2.20 11.40
C ASP A 12 9.48 2.65 10.46
N ILE A 13 9.84 2.87 9.19
CA ILE A 13 8.93 3.39 8.17
C ILE A 13 8.92 2.42 7.00
N CYS A 14 7.77 1.79 6.76
CA CYS A 14 7.56 0.89 5.65
C CYS A 14 6.58 1.49 4.64
N ILE A 15 6.83 1.25 3.37
CA ILE A 15 6.01 1.74 2.27
C ILE A 15 5.42 0.54 1.53
N HIS A 16 4.12 0.55 1.38
CA HIS A 16 3.38 -0.37 0.52
C HIS A 16 3.01 0.39 -0.75
N ALA A 17 3.81 0.21 -1.81
CA ALA A 17 3.64 0.96 -3.05
C ALA A 17 2.56 0.35 -3.93
N ILE A 18 1.66 1.20 -4.44
CA ILE A 18 0.62 0.81 -5.39
C ILE A 18 0.92 1.48 -6.72
N THR A 19 1.11 0.68 -7.77
CA THR A 19 1.38 1.16 -9.11
C THR A 19 0.09 1.45 -9.87
N ASP A 20 0.10 2.46 -10.75
CA ASP A 20 -1.08 2.93 -11.47
C ASP A 20 -1.23 2.29 -12.85
N GLY A 21 -0.48 2.76 -13.84
CA GLY A 21 -0.51 2.25 -15.22
C GLY A 21 -1.81 2.50 -15.99
N ARG A 22 -2.74 3.31 -15.45
CA ARG A 22 -4.01 3.65 -16.09
C ARG A 22 -4.17 5.14 -16.34
N ASP A 23 -3.89 5.97 -15.32
CA ASP A 23 -3.90 7.42 -15.43
C ASP A 23 -2.50 7.96 -15.78
N CYS A 24 -1.52 7.08 -15.92
CA CYS A 24 -0.17 7.32 -16.44
C CYS A 24 0.26 6.18 -17.38
N SER A 25 1.46 6.29 -17.95
CA SER A 25 1.99 5.23 -18.84
C SER A 25 1.99 3.86 -18.16
N PRO A 26 1.58 2.80 -18.86
CA PRO A 26 1.47 1.45 -18.29
C PRO A 26 2.79 0.84 -17.80
N THR A 27 3.92 1.43 -18.17
CA THR A 27 5.27 0.97 -17.82
C THR A 27 6.15 2.05 -17.21
N SER A 28 5.54 3.03 -16.54
CA SER A 28 6.25 4.12 -15.85
C SER A 28 6.59 3.81 -14.39
N GLY A 29 5.95 2.81 -13.80
CA GLY A 29 6.04 2.49 -12.39
C GLY A 29 7.44 2.15 -11.91
N ALA A 30 8.24 1.43 -12.71
CA ALA A 30 9.62 1.11 -12.35
C ALA A 30 10.46 2.38 -12.10
N GLY A 31 10.29 3.41 -12.94
CA GLY A 31 10.94 4.69 -12.76
C GLY A 31 10.50 5.42 -11.49
N PHE A 32 9.21 5.41 -11.19
CA PHE A 32 8.67 6.02 -9.96
C PHE A 32 9.10 5.26 -8.71
N VAL A 33 9.10 3.93 -8.74
CA VAL A 33 9.57 3.11 -7.63
C VAL A 33 11.05 3.37 -7.36
N ARG A 34 11.90 3.45 -8.39
CA ARG A 34 13.32 3.78 -8.24
C ARG A 34 13.52 5.18 -7.62
N GLN A 35 12.79 6.18 -8.10
CA GLN A 35 12.84 7.53 -7.51
C GLN A 35 12.41 7.51 -6.04
N LEU A 36 11.39 6.72 -5.70
CA LEU A 36 10.94 6.56 -4.32
C LEU A 36 12.01 5.91 -3.45
N GLU A 37 12.63 4.81 -3.91
CA GLU A 37 13.73 4.15 -3.20
C GLU A 37 14.88 5.13 -2.88
N GLU A 38 15.27 5.94 -3.86
CA GLU A 38 16.32 6.95 -3.70
C GLU A 38 15.90 8.05 -2.71
N ALA A 39 14.69 8.56 -2.84
CA ALA A 39 14.18 9.66 -2.02
C ALA A 39 14.01 9.28 -0.54
N VAL A 40 13.69 8.02 -0.24
CA VAL A 40 13.44 7.58 1.14
C VAL A 40 14.66 6.97 1.83
N ARG A 41 15.68 6.60 1.06
CA ARG A 41 16.93 6.00 1.56
C ARG A 41 17.60 6.80 2.69
N PRO A 42 17.70 8.15 2.64
CA PRO A 42 18.29 8.93 3.72
C PRO A 42 17.58 8.80 5.07
N TYR A 43 16.32 8.37 5.05
CA TYR A 43 15.47 8.23 6.24
C TYR A 43 15.37 6.78 6.71
N GLY A 44 16.08 5.85 6.08
CA GLY A 44 16.01 4.43 6.42
C GLY A 44 14.67 3.76 6.10
N ALA A 45 13.75 4.46 5.43
CA ALA A 45 12.47 3.89 5.02
C ALA A 45 12.64 2.90 3.87
N LYS A 46 11.77 1.91 3.81
CA LYS A 46 11.87 0.78 2.88
C LYS A 46 10.54 0.54 2.18
N ILE A 47 10.61 0.13 0.92
CA ILE A 47 9.44 -0.37 0.19
C ILE A 47 9.28 -1.85 0.54
N ALA A 48 8.24 -2.18 1.29
CA ALA A 48 7.96 -3.54 1.75
C ALA A 48 7.21 -4.37 0.70
N THR A 49 6.30 -3.72 -0.04
CA THR A 49 5.52 -4.37 -1.10
C THR A 49 5.34 -3.45 -2.30
N VAL A 50 5.21 -4.05 -3.49
CA VAL A 50 4.70 -3.37 -4.69
C VAL A 50 3.54 -4.17 -5.23
N VAL A 51 2.43 -3.51 -5.55
CA VAL A 51 1.22 -4.15 -6.10
C VAL A 51 0.49 -3.22 -7.05
N GLY A 52 -0.07 -3.74 -8.13
CA GLY A 52 -0.86 -2.97 -9.08
C GLY A 52 -2.21 -2.53 -8.52
N ARG A 53 -2.70 -1.38 -8.96
CA ARG A 53 -4.00 -0.81 -8.55
C ARG A 53 -5.18 -1.73 -8.82
N PHE A 54 -5.08 -2.63 -9.79
CA PHE A 54 -6.11 -3.62 -10.10
C PHE A 54 -6.46 -4.48 -8.89
N TYR A 55 -5.47 -4.76 -8.05
CA TYR A 55 -5.64 -5.52 -6.82
C TYR A 55 -5.92 -4.64 -5.59
N ALA A 56 -5.05 -3.68 -5.33
CA ALA A 56 -5.12 -2.88 -4.09
C ALA A 56 -6.21 -1.80 -4.10
N MET A 57 -6.65 -1.37 -5.29
CA MET A 57 -7.55 -0.23 -5.46
C MET A 57 -8.82 -0.61 -6.23
N ASP A 58 -9.34 -1.82 -6.03
CA ASP A 58 -10.66 -2.19 -6.54
C ASP A 58 -11.75 -1.36 -5.85
N ARG A 59 -12.83 -1.04 -6.57
CA ARG A 59 -13.99 -0.30 -6.05
C ARG A 59 -15.34 -0.96 -6.36
N ASP A 60 -15.29 -2.16 -6.94
CA ASP A 60 -16.47 -2.88 -7.44
C ASP A 60 -16.75 -4.14 -6.61
N LYS A 61 -16.23 -4.19 -5.38
CA LYS A 61 -16.38 -5.31 -4.42
C LYS A 61 -15.84 -6.65 -4.96
N ARG A 62 -14.80 -6.59 -5.78
CA ARG A 62 -14.05 -7.77 -6.20
C ARG A 62 -13.03 -8.11 -5.11
N TRP A 63 -13.55 -8.66 -4.03
CA TRP A 63 -12.82 -8.87 -2.78
C TRP A 63 -11.64 -9.83 -2.92
N ASP A 64 -11.70 -10.75 -3.87
CA ASP A 64 -10.59 -11.63 -4.26
C ASP A 64 -9.33 -10.84 -4.65
N ARG A 65 -9.50 -9.69 -5.31
CA ARG A 65 -8.40 -8.79 -5.67
C ARG A 65 -7.82 -8.09 -4.43
N ASN A 66 -8.68 -7.48 -3.64
CA ASN A 66 -8.23 -6.80 -2.41
C ASN A 66 -7.57 -7.76 -1.44
N LYS A 67 -8.02 -9.03 -1.38
CA LYS A 67 -7.39 -10.05 -0.55
C LYS A 67 -5.93 -10.27 -0.89
N LEU A 68 -5.56 -10.28 -2.17
CA LEU A 68 -4.15 -10.43 -2.57
C LEU A 68 -3.28 -9.27 -2.04
N ALA A 69 -3.78 -8.05 -2.10
CA ALA A 69 -3.08 -6.89 -1.55
C ALA A 69 -3.03 -6.93 -0.01
N TRP A 70 -4.13 -7.33 0.64
CA TRP A 70 -4.17 -7.53 2.09
C TRP A 70 -3.16 -8.58 2.55
N ASP A 71 -3.15 -9.73 1.90
CA ASP A 71 -2.25 -10.83 2.22
C ASP A 71 -0.78 -10.39 2.11
N ALA A 72 -0.46 -9.55 1.12
CA ALA A 72 0.88 -8.99 0.99
C ALA A 72 1.22 -8.02 2.13
N ILE A 73 0.33 -7.07 2.41
CA ILE A 73 0.56 -5.98 3.37
C ILE A 73 0.55 -6.49 4.82
N VAL A 74 -0.39 -7.36 5.15
CA VAL A 74 -0.63 -7.81 6.54
C VAL A 74 0.02 -9.15 6.84
N LEU A 75 -0.02 -10.10 5.89
CA LEU A 75 0.49 -11.45 6.12
C LEU A 75 1.87 -11.70 5.50
N GLY A 76 2.36 -10.78 4.65
CA GLY A 76 3.63 -10.94 3.93
C GLY A 76 3.58 -12.07 2.91
N ARG A 77 2.40 -12.33 2.33
CA ARG A 77 2.19 -13.38 1.32
C ARG A 77 2.12 -12.76 -0.07
N GLY A 78 2.94 -13.26 -0.96
CA GLY A 78 3.07 -12.80 -2.35
C GLY A 78 4.33 -13.37 -2.96
N GLU A 79 4.75 -12.84 -4.10
CA GLU A 79 6.01 -13.22 -4.74
C GLU A 79 7.18 -12.70 -3.89
N GLN A 80 7.96 -13.61 -3.30
CA GLN A 80 9.13 -13.26 -2.50
C GLN A 80 10.27 -12.85 -3.42
N CYS A 81 10.67 -11.58 -3.33
CA CYS A 81 11.67 -10.98 -4.22
C CYS A 81 13.00 -10.80 -3.52
N SER A 82 14.09 -11.28 -4.14
CA SER A 82 15.45 -11.01 -3.71
C SER A 82 16.10 -9.82 -4.40
N CYS A 83 15.46 -9.29 -5.44
CA CYS A 83 15.85 -8.09 -6.16
C CYS A 83 15.24 -6.81 -5.52
N SER A 84 15.66 -5.64 -6.01
CA SER A 84 15.06 -4.38 -5.58
C SER A 84 13.60 -4.23 -6.08
N PRO A 85 12.77 -3.40 -5.43
CA PRO A 85 11.42 -3.11 -5.88
C PRO A 85 11.34 -2.65 -7.33
N ALA A 86 12.23 -1.76 -7.78
CA ALA A 86 12.25 -1.29 -9.17
C ALA A 86 12.63 -2.41 -10.15
N GLU A 87 13.62 -3.25 -9.81
CA GLU A 87 14.00 -4.40 -10.64
C GLU A 87 12.86 -5.42 -10.76
N TYR A 88 12.10 -5.65 -9.69
CA TYR A 88 10.90 -6.51 -9.74
C TYR A 88 9.92 -6.01 -10.78
N VAL A 89 9.61 -4.71 -10.77
CA VAL A 89 8.68 -4.12 -11.74
C VAL A 89 9.21 -4.28 -13.17
N GLU A 90 10.50 -4.08 -13.41
CA GLU A 90 11.15 -4.30 -14.72
C GLU A 90 11.07 -5.76 -15.17
N GLN A 91 11.27 -6.70 -14.26
CA GLN A 91 11.12 -8.14 -14.55
C GLN A 91 9.67 -8.49 -14.92
N CYS A 92 8.68 -7.86 -14.30
CA CYS A 92 7.27 -8.01 -14.67
C CYS A 92 7.00 -7.48 -16.08
N TYR A 93 7.56 -6.34 -16.45
CA TYR A 93 7.46 -5.82 -17.83
C TYR A 93 8.05 -6.79 -18.86
N ALA A 94 9.18 -7.41 -18.55
CA ALA A 94 9.79 -8.41 -19.43
C ALA A 94 8.91 -9.66 -19.62
N LYS A 95 7.98 -9.92 -18.68
CA LYS A 95 6.96 -10.98 -18.79
C LYS A 95 5.66 -10.51 -19.47
N GLY A 96 5.58 -9.22 -19.88
CA GLY A 96 4.39 -8.61 -20.49
C GLY A 96 3.35 -8.10 -19.49
N GLU A 97 3.68 -8.07 -18.20
CA GLU A 97 2.81 -7.47 -17.18
C GLU A 97 3.04 -5.95 -17.16
N THR A 98 1.99 -5.19 -16.87
CA THR A 98 2.05 -3.71 -16.77
C THR A 98 1.69 -3.25 -15.37
N ASP A 99 1.98 -1.99 -15.05
CA ASP A 99 1.82 -1.41 -13.73
C ASP A 99 0.46 -1.67 -13.09
N GLU A 100 -0.62 -1.56 -13.87
CA GLU A 100 -1.98 -1.76 -13.35
C GLU A 100 -2.17 -3.17 -12.77
N PHE A 101 -1.53 -4.19 -13.37
CA PHE A 101 -1.79 -5.60 -13.11
C PHE A 101 -0.67 -6.31 -12.37
N LEU A 102 0.30 -5.59 -11.82
CA LEU A 102 1.38 -6.21 -11.05
C LEU A 102 0.83 -6.97 -9.84
N LYS A 103 1.14 -8.25 -9.77
CA LYS A 103 0.84 -9.07 -8.60
C LYS A 103 1.67 -8.58 -7.41
N PRO A 104 1.26 -8.88 -6.16
CA PRO A 104 2.01 -8.43 -5.00
C PRO A 104 3.44 -9.01 -4.95
N GLY A 105 4.45 -8.16 -5.09
CA GLY A 105 5.85 -8.45 -4.79
C GLY A 105 6.17 -8.09 -3.34
N ILE A 106 6.86 -8.99 -2.63
CA ILE A 106 7.29 -8.84 -1.24
C ILE A 106 8.80 -8.70 -1.23
N PHE A 107 9.29 -7.63 -0.62
CA PHE A 107 10.73 -7.38 -0.53
C PHE A 107 11.22 -7.74 0.87
N ALA A 108 12.24 -8.61 0.91
CA ALA A 108 12.70 -9.26 2.11
C ALA A 108 13.47 -8.30 3.02
N TYR A 109 12.72 -7.65 3.89
CA TYR A 109 13.30 -6.98 5.05
C TYR A 109 12.91 -7.72 6.35
N GLY A 110 12.53 -8.98 6.23
CA GLY A 110 12.10 -9.84 7.33
C GLY A 110 10.60 -9.71 7.65
N ASN A 111 10.16 -10.51 8.64
CA ASN A 111 8.80 -10.48 9.16
C ASN A 111 8.41 -9.13 9.82
N GLU A 112 9.34 -8.20 9.90
CA GLU A 112 9.20 -6.93 10.60
C GLU A 112 8.41 -5.89 9.82
N GLN A 113 8.19 -6.11 8.54
CA GLN A 113 7.62 -5.14 7.60
C GLN A 113 6.12 -5.32 7.37
N ARG A 114 5.48 -6.22 8.10
CA ARG A 114 4.03 -6.41 8.06
C ARG A 114 3.35 -5.42 8.99
N VAL A 115 2.13 -5.03 8.64
CA VAL A 115 1.30 -4.24 9.53
C VAL A 115 0.91 -5.06 10.76
N ARG A 116 1.17 -4.52 11.95
CA ARG A 116 0.97 -5.14 13.26
C ARG A 116 0.08 -4.31 14.16
N ASN A 117 -0.29 -4.88 15.29
CA ASN A 117 -1.00 -4.14 16.33
C ASN A 117 -0.19 -2.92 16.79
N ASN A 118 -0.88 -1.81 16.96
CA ASN A 118 -0.36 -0.50 17.36
C ASN A 118 0.49 0.23 16.29
N ASP A 119 0.59 -0.31 15.08
CA ASP A 119 1.18 0.44 13.98
C ASP A 119 0.29 1.61 13.55
N VAL A 120 0.91 2.63 12.98
CA VAL A 120 0.22 3.68 12.27
C VAL A 120 0.17 3.31 10.80
N VAL A 121 -1.02 3.22 10.24
CA VAL A 121 -1.25 3.05 8.80
C VAL A 121 -1.74 4.36 8.23
N PHE A 122 -0.94 4.98 7.38
CA PHE A 122 -1.30 6.20 6.69
C PHE A 122 -1.61 5.92 5.23
N PHE A 123 -2.89 5.95 4.87
CA PHE A 123 -3.33 5.83 3.48
C PHE A 123 -3.42 7.23 2.88
N PHE A 124 -2.48 7.57 2.00
CA PHE A 124 -2.36 8.95 1.51
C PHE A 124 -2.91 9.18 0.10
N ASN A 125 -3.79 8.33 -0.39
CA ASN A 125 -4.52 8.57 -1.62
C ASN A 125 -5.38 9.83 -1.50
N PHE A 126 -5.32 10.70 -2.50
CA PHE A 126 -6.14 11.91 -2.51
C PHE A 126 -7.61 11.60 -2.78
N ARG A 127 -7.90 10.69 -3.72
CA ARG A 127 -9.26 10.27 -4.08
C ARG A 127 -9.74 9.11 -3.22
N ALA A 128 -10.98 9.24 -2.73
CA ALA A 128 -11.59 8.29 -1.81
C ALA A 128 -12.06 6.99 -2.46
N ASP A 129 -12.62 7.07 -3.67
CA ASP A 129 -13.41 5.99 -4.28
C ASP A 129 -12.70 4.63 -4.38
N ARG A 130 -11.39 4.63 -4.64
CA ARG A 130 -10.58 3.43 -4.73
C ARG A 130 -9.80 3.09 -3.45
N ALA A 131 -9.89 3.95 -2.44
CA ALA A 131 -9.25 3.70 -1.16
C ALA A 131 -10.20 3.03 -0.14
N ARG A 132 -11.52 3.12 -0.35
CA ARG A 132 -12.52 2.65 0.61
C ARG A 132 -12.41 1.17 0.93
N GLN A 133 -12.36 0.30 -0.07
CA GLN A 133 -12.41 -1.15 0.17
C GLN A 133 -11.23 -1.66 1.02
N MET A 134 -10.03 -1.16 0.78
CA MET A 134 -8.89 -1.50 1.63
C MET A 134 -9.01 -0.87 3.03
N SER A 135 -9.54 0.35 3.11
CA SER A 135 -9.82 1.00 4.40
C SER A 135 -10.88 0.24 5.20
N ASP A 136 -11.95 -0.24 4.56
CA ASP A 136 -12.96 -1.08 5.19
C ASP A 136 -12.34 -2.32 5.84
N ALA A 137 -11.40 -2.96 5.13
CA ALA A 137 -10.71 -4.14 5.64
C ALA A 137 -9.88 -3.86 6.90
N PHE A 138 -9.34 -2.65 7.06
CA PHE A 138 -8.62 -2.25 8.27
C PHE A 138 -9.55 -1.77 9.39
N LEU A 139 -10.61 -1.03 9.05
CA LEU A 139 -11.39 -0.26 10.02
C LEU A 139 -12.61 -0.99 10.57
N TYR A 140 -13.26 -1.83 9.77
CA TYR A 140 -14.48 -2.49 10.22
C TYR A 140 -14.20 -3.82 10.93
N PRO A 141 -14.58 -3.96 12.21
CA PRO A 141 -14.44 -5.23 12.94
C PRO A 141 -15.20 -6.37 12.26
N GLU A 142 -16.42 -6.10 11.80
CA GLU A 142 -17.32 -7.06 11.13
C GLU A 142 -17.18 -7.00 9.60
N PHE A 143 -15.95 -6.87 9.10
CA PHE A 143 -15.70 -6.92 7.68
C PHE A 143 -15.91 -8.33 7.14
N ASN A 144 -16.66 -8.45 6.05
CA ASN A 144 -17.07 -9.73 5.45
C ASN A 144 -16.68 -9.88 3.96
N GLY A 145 -15.82 -9.01 3.44
CA GLY A 145 -15.40 -9.07 2.04
C GLY A 145 -14.51 -10.28 1.74
N PHE A 146 -13.60 -10.62 2.66
CA PHE A 146 -12.73 -11.79 2.59
C PHE A 146 -12.28 -12.21 4.01
N ASP A 147 -11.78 -13.44 4.14
CA ASP A 147 -11.17 -13.88 5.38
C ASP A 147 -9.80 -13.19 5.56
N ARG A 148 -9.69 -12.35 6.57
CA ARG A 148 -8.47 -11.59 6.90
C ARG A 148 -7.42 -12.44 7.60
N GLU A 149 -7.80 -13.56 8.21
CA GLU A 149 -7.00 -14.42 9.09
C GLU A 149 -6.45 -13.67 10.32
N VAL A 150 -5.86 -12.51 10.12
CA VAL A 150 -5.38 -11.59 11.16
C VAL A 150 -5.97 -10.21 10.91
N THR A 151 -6.43 -9.57 11.97
CA THR A 151 -6.94 -8.19 11.94
C THR A 151 -6.11 -7.34 12.91
N PRO A 152 -5.04 -6.68 12.42
CA PRO A 152 -4.22 -5.85 13.29
C PRO A 152 -5.00 -4.62 13.75
N LYS A 153 -4.90 -4.31 15.04
CA LYS A 153 -5.46 -3.06 15.59
C LYS A 153 -4.47 -1.93 15.34
N VAL A 154 -4.75 -1.11 14.35
CA VAL A 154 -3.88 -0.03 13.89
C VAL A 154 -4.45 1.35 14.20
N HIS A 155 -3.58 2.35 14.24
CA HIS A 155 -3.95 3.75 14.17
C HIS A 155 -4.04 4.15 12.69
N TYR A 156 -5.25 4.12 12.14
CA TYR A 156 -5.47 4.37 10.72
C TYR A 156 -5.68 5.85 10.46
N VAL A 157 -4.96 6.41 9.49
CA VAL A 157 -5.04 7.82 9.09
C VAL A 157 -5.28 7.91 7.60
N THR A 158 -6.17 8.78 7.17
CA THR A 158 -6.46 9.03 5.75
C THR A 158 -6.03 10.44 5.34
N LEU A 159 -5.59 10.60 4.09
CA LEU A 159 -5.18 11.92 3.59
C LEU A 159 -6.37 12.87 3.49
N THR A 160 -7.49 12.37 2.95
CA THR A 160 -8.76 13.09 2.83
C THR A 160 -9.87 12.26 3.45
N GLU A 161 -11.08 12.80 3.56
CA GLU A 161 -12.23 12.03 3.99
C GLU A 161 -12.60 10.97 2.93
N TYR A 162 -12.46 9.68 3.28
CA TYR A 162 -12.87 8.59 2.40
C TYR A 162 -14.31 8.15 2.63
N ASP A 163 -14.75 8.17 3.89
CA ASP A 163 -16.13 7.95 4.31
C ASP A 163 -16.34 8.66 5.65
N ALA A 164 -17.45 9.41 5.78
CA ALA A 164 -17.81 10.13 7.01
C ALA A 164 -18.04 9.20 8.22
N LYS A 165 -18.20 7.90 7.99
CA LYS A 165 -18.36 6.89 9.05
C LYS A 165 -17.05 6.36 9.61
N TYR A 166 -15.92 6.65 8.97
CA TYR A 166 -14.64 6.17 9.45
C TYR A 166 -14.22 6.90 10.72
N PRO A 167 -13.81 6.16 11.76
CA PRO A 167 -13.31 6.75 12.99
C PRO A 167 -11.87 7.28 12.87
N SER A 168 -11.30 7.30 11.67
CA SER A 168 -9.93 7.66 11.40
C SER A 168 -9.71 9.17 11.33
N PRO A 169 -8.61 9.70 11.87
CA PRO A 169 -8.19 11.07 11.63
C PRO A 169 -7.99 11.34 10.14
N ILE A 170 -8.32 12.55 9.72
CA ILE A 170 -8.20 13.06 8.36
C ILE A 170 -7.14 14.16 8.38
N VAL A 171 -6.21 14.16 7.40
CA VAL A 171 -5.16 15.18 7.32
C VAL A 171 -5.67 16.47 6.69
N PHE A 172 -6.44 16.36 5.61
CA PHE A 172 -7.04 17.50 4.92
C PHE A 172 -8.55 17.35 4.88
N GLU A 173 -9.23 18.22 5.59
CA GLU A 173 -10.68 18.34 5.50
C GLU A 173 -11.09 18.91 4.15
N GLN A 174 -12.25 18.50 3.63
CA GLN A 174 -12.79 19.12 2.43
C GLN A 174 -13.29 20.51 2.81
N GLU A 175 -12.76 21.55 2.16
CA GLU A 175 -13.37 22.87 2.24
C GLU A 175 -14.79 22.79 1.67
N GLN A 176 -15.76 23.24 2.46
CA GLN A 176 -17.16 23.31 2.08
C GLN A 176 -17.40 24.49 1.13
#